data_bafca4947ff14e252d55b8701817a703
#
_entry.id   bafca4947ff14e252d55b8701817a703
#
_cell.length_a   1.000
_cell.length_b   1.000
_cell.length_c   1.000
_cell.angle_alpha   90.00
_cell.angle_beta   90.00
_cell.angle_gamma   90.00
#
_symmetry.space_group_name_H-M   'P 1'
#
loop_
_entity.id
_entity.type
_entity.pdbx_description
1 polymer ?
#
loop_
_entity_poly.entity_id
_entity_poly.type
_entity_poly.pdbx_seq_one_letter_code
_entity_poly.pdbx_strand_id
1 'polypeptide(L)'
;MPLSQDTLRFIREHRRDDVRSLALQARRYPSVDMPAAITQISGWQIAKEKIPAWAENEHILYPAHLSLEQCSSQATAQYKAEIITNLLHTEQEHPAQDSTPASAGTFTDLTGGFGIDCAYLSSRFGHATYVERQETLCQIAAHNFPVLGLNHISVCHADSVCHLQEMEPVDCIFIDPARRDGHGGKTVAIGDCEPDIAALEELLLRKARHVLVKLSPMLDLTLALNDLKHVREAHIVSVGNECKELLLLLGQGEGVPADDIPIHCVNFTGVPAPQALVFAR
;
A
#
# COMPACT_ATOMS: atom_id res chain seq x y z
N MET A 1 11.82 10.30 17.64
CA MET A 1 13.03 10.43 18.51
C MET A 1 13.62 9.04 18.73
N PRO A 2 14.94 8.87 18.79
CA PRO A 2 15.53 7.56 19.04
C PRO A 2 15.11 7.05 20.43
N LEU A 3 14.71 5.78 20.50
CA LEU A 3 14.35 5.12 21.77
C LEU A 3 15.59 4.94 22.63
N SER A 4 15.45 5.09 23.96
CA SER A 4 16.55 4.85 24.91
C SER A 4 16.96 3.38 24.90
N GLN A 5 18.20 3.09 25.31
CA GLN A 5 18.70 1.71 25.40
C GLN A 5 17.87 0.85 26.37
N ASP A 6 17.37 1.46 27.47
CA ASP A 6 16.49 0.76 28.40
C ASP A 6 15.14 0.41 27.75
N THR A 7 14.57 1.33 26.98
CA THR A 7 13.34 1.08 26.23
C THR A 7 13.54 -0.01 25.15
N LEU A 8 14.63 0.03 24.41
CA LEU A 8 14.94 -0.99 23.39
C LEU A 8 15.15 -2.39 24.02
N ARG A 9 15.83 -2.45 25.18
CA ARG A 9 16.00 -3.70 25.93
C ARG A 9 14.66 -4.24 26.39
N PHE A 10 13.83 -3.38 26.99
CA PHE A 10 12.49 -3.74 27.44
C PHE A 10 11.63 -4.31 26.30
N ILE A 11 11.62 -3.65 25.13
CA ILE A 11 10.89 -4.13 23.93
C ILE A 11 11.34 -5.55 23.56
N ARG A 12 12.65 -5.81 23.51
CA ARG A 12 13.18 -7.14 23.14
C ARG A 12 12.78 -8.23 24.14
N GLU A 13 12.88 -7.94 25.44
CA GLU A 13 12.58 -8.89 26.51
C GLU A 13 11.06 -9.20 26.59
N HIS A 14 10.20 -8.21 26.32
CA HIS A 14 8.76 -8.28 26.51
C HIS A 14 7.93 -8.34 25.22
N ARG A 15 8.55 -8.49 24.05
CA ARG A 15 7.83 -8.42 22.76
C ARG A 15 6.72 -9.47 22.55
N ARG A 16 6.69 -10.51 23.40
CA ARG A 16 5.66 -11.57 23.36
C ARG A 16 4.63 -11.48 24.47
N ASP A 17 4.82 -10.54 25.40
CA ASP A 17 3.95 -10.37 26.55
C ASP A 17 2.68 -9.60 26.17
N ASP A 18 1.64 -9.75 26.99
CA ASP A 18 0.39 -9.01 26.82
C ASP A 18 0.61 -7.51 27.09
N VAL A 19 0.38 -6.70 26.05
CA VAL A 19 0.60 -5.24 26.11
C VAL A 19 -0.25 -4.52 27.15
N ARG A 20 -1.45 -5.03 27.48
CA ARG A 20 -2.31 -4.44 28.51
C ARG A 20 -1.71 -4.66 29.89
N SER A 21 -1.21 -5.86 30.14
CA SER A 21 -0.50 -6.19 31.39
C SER A 21 0.77 -5.37 31.57
N LEU A 22 1.54 -5.14 30.50
CA LEU A 22 2.73 -4.29 30.52
C LEU A 22 2.38 -2.83 30.85
N ALA A 23 1.31 -2.29 30.25
CA ALA A 23 0.84 -0.92 30.50
C ALA A 23 0.52 -0.69 32.00
N LEU A 24 -0.14 -1.67 32.64
CA LEU A 24 -0.46 -1.61 34.06
C LEU A 24 0.78 -1.63 34.99
N GLN A 25 1.89 -2.14 34.48
CA GLN A 25 3.16 -2.26 35.21
C GLN A 25 4.12 -1.09 34.96
N ALA A 26 3.73 -0.06 34.22
CA ALA A 26 4.59 1.06 33.80
C ALA A 26 5.39 1.68 34.96
N ARG A 27 4.79 1.79 36.15
CA ARG A 27 5.46 2.35 37.36
C ARG A 27 6.67 1.53 37.83
N ARG A 28 6.79 0.26 37.44
CA ARG A 28 7.93 -0.61 37.79
C ARG A 28 9.17 -0.35 36.92
N TYR A 29 9.00 0.36 35.80
CA TYR A 29 10.04 0.60 34.81
C TYR A 29 10.21 2.10 34.53
N PRO A 30 10.69 2.89 35.52
CA PRO A 30 10.72 4.35 35.40
C PRO A 30 11.69 4.89 34.34
N SER A 31 12.67 4.07 33.88
CA SER A 31 13.62 4.43 32.81
C SER A 31 13.12 4.09 31.41
N VAL A 32 11.95 3.43 31.28
CA VAL A 32 11.37 2.97 30.03
C VAL A 32 10.31 3.96 29.56
N ASP A 33 10.40 4.42 28.32
CA ASP A 33 9.28 5.08 27.65
C ASP A 33 8.20 4.04 27.34
N MET A 34 7.31 3.83 28.32
CA MET A 34 6.31 2.77 28.24
C MET A 34 5.31 2.95 27.08
N PRO A 35 4.80 4.16 26.78
CA PRO A 35 3.95 4.38 25.61
C PRO A 35 4.64 3.97 24.31
N ALA A 36 5.88 4.37 24.10
CA ALA A 36 6.66 4.00 22.93
C ALA A 36 6.94 2.48 22.91
N ALA A 37 7.32 1.89 24.05
CA ALA A 37 7.55 0.44 24.13
C ALA A 37 6.32 -0.37 23.78
N ILE A 38 5.14 -0.02 24.29
CA ILE A 38 3.87 -0.68 23.98
C ILE A 38 3.54 -0.55 22.51
N THR A 39 3.73 0.62 21.90
CA THR A 39 3.53 0.82 20.45
C THR A 39 4.40 -0.14 19.64
N GLN A 40 5.69 -0.26 19.98
CA GLN A 40 6.61 -1.15 19.26
C GLN A 40 6.29 -2.63 19.50
N ILE A 41 5.96 -3.03 20.72
CA ILE A 41 5.59 -4.42 21.06
C ILE A 41 4.31 -4.82 20.34
N SER A 42 3.24 -4.02 20.45
CA SER A 42 1.98 -4.25 19.76
C SER A 42 2.17 -4.29 18.24
N GLY A 43 2.98 -3.35 17.72
CA GLY A 43 3.31 -3.28 16.30
C GLY A 43 4.01 -4.56 15.81
N TRP A 44 5.00 -5.03 16.54
CA TRP A 44 5.68 -6.28 16.20
C TRP A 44 4.75 -7.50 16.27
N GLN A 45 3.85 -7.58 17.26
CA GLN A 45 2.88 -8.67 17.40
C GLN A 45 1.94 -8.76 16.19
N ILE A 46 1.41 -7.63 15.72
CA ILE A 46 0.58 -7.56 14.51
C ILE A 46 1.41 -7.88 13.28
N ALA A 47 2.61 -7.30 13.15
CA ALA A 47 3.47 -7.48 12.00
C ALA A 47 3.89 -8.95 11.81
N LYS A 48 4.13 -9.68 12.89
CA LYS A 48 4.50 -11.10 12.85
C LYS A 48 3.50 -11.96 12.05
N GLU A 49 2.22 -11.62 12.09
CA GLU A 49 1.16 -12.33 11.37
C GLU A 49 0.89 -11.69 10.00
N LYS A 50 0.89 -10.37 9.92
CA LYS A 50 0.45 -9.62 8.75
C LYS A 50 1.56 -9.38 7.73
N ILE A 51 2.80 -9.12 8.20
CA ILE A 51 3.98 -8.79 7.40
C ILE A 51 5.24 -9.47 7.98
N PRO A 52 5.26 -10.81 8.03
CA PRO A 52 6.29 -11.58 8.75
C PRO A 52 7.73 -11.22 8.33
N ALA A 53 7.99 -10.94 7.04
CA ALA A 53 9.31 -10.55 6.59
C ALA A 53 9.84 -9.27 7.26
N TRP A 54 8.96 -8.31 7.58
CA TRP A 54 9.35 -7.11 8.31
C TRP A 54 9.58 -7.40 9.79
N ALA A 55 8.76 -8.28 10.39
CA ALA A 55 8.87 -8.64 11.80
C ALA A 55 10.14 -9.43 12.15
N GLU A 56 10.81 -10.03 11.16
CA GLU A 56 12.11 -10.67 11.32
C GLU A 56 13.25 -9.67 11.55
N ASN A 57 13.09 -8.42 11.12
CA ASN A 57 14.10 -7.38 11.29
C ASN A 57 13.84 -6.60 12.59
N GLU A 58 14.76 -6.70 13.56
CA GLU A 58 14.63 -6.08 14.88
C GLU A 58 14.74 -4.53 14.87
N HIS A 59 15.14 -3.96 13.73
CA HIS A 59 15.33 -2.50 13.60
C HIS A 59 14.12 -1.79 13.00
N ILE A 60 13.05 -2.50 12.66
CA ILE A 60 11.82 -1.90 12.14
C ILE A 60 11.13 -1.09 13.24
N LEU A 61 10.75 0.13 12.88
CA LEU A 61 9.89 0.97 13.69
C LEU A 61 8.43 0.81 13.25
N TYR A 62 7.56 0.61 14.22
CA TYR A 62 6.12 0.43 13.98
C TYR A 62 5.35 1.70 14.32
N PRO A 63 4.36 2.09 13.49
CA PRO A 63 3.48 3.22 13.74
C PRO A 63 2.44 2.89 14.82
N ALA A 64 1.58 3.88 15.13
CA ALA A 64 0.42 3.65 15.96
C ALA A 64 -0.47 2.53 15.38
N HIS A 65 -1.17 1.82 16.25
CA HIS A 65 -1.96 0.60 15.97
C HIS A 65 -2.88 0.70 14.73
N LEU A 66 -3.60 1.83 14.58
CA LEU A 66 -4.53 2.03 13.47
C LEU A 66 -3.86 1.92 12.10
N SER A 67 -2.70 2.53 11.92
CA SER A 67 -1.95 2.49 10.65
C SER A 67 -1.49 1.07 10.29
N LEU A 68 -1.18 0.23 11.30
CA LEU A 68 -0.86 -1.17 11.10
C LEU A 68 -2.08 -2.03 10.77
N GLU A 69 -3.22 -1.76 11.37
CA GLU A 69 -4.46 -2.47 11.04
C GLU A 69 -4.90 -2.20 9.59
N GLN A 70 -4.76 -0.97 9.13
CA GLN A 70 -5.18 -0.52 7.80
C GLN A 70 -4.19 -0.87 6.69
N CYS A 71 -2.91 -1.11 6.99
CA CYS A 71 -1.93 -1.44 5.94
C CYS A 71 -2.23 -2.80 5.30
N SER A 72 -1.72 -3.01 4.10
CA SER A 72 -1.77 -4.29 3.39
C SER A 72 -1.07 -5.41 4.15
N SER A 73 -1.52 -6.64 3.96
CA SER A 73 -0.74 -7.81 4.37
C SER A 73 0.42 -8.03 3.38
N GLN A 74 1.42 -8.81 3.81
CA GLN A 74 2.52 -9.19 2.93
C GLN A 74 2.01 -9.88 1.66
N ALA A 75 1.06 -10.80 1.78
CA ALA A 75 0.50 -11.53 0.65
C ALA A 75 -0.19 -10.60 -0.36
N THR A 76 -1.00 -9.66 0.11
CA THR A 76 -1.70 -8.73 -0.79
C THR A 76 -0.76 -7.70 -1.41
N ALA A 77 0.29 -7.28 -0.71
CA ALA A 77 1.31 -6.38 -1.26
C ALA A 77 2.17 -7.09 -2.32
N GLN A 78 2.54 -8.36 -2.09
CA GLN A 78 3.23 -9.19 -3.08
C GLN A 78 2.39 -9.39 -4.34
N TYR A 79 1.10 -9.66 -4.18
CA TYR A 79 0.18 -9.79 -5.31
C TYR A 79 0.09 -8.53 -6.17
N LYS A 80 0.02 -7.35 -5.54
CA LYS A 80 0.09 -6.06 -6.25
C LYS A 80 1.38 -5.92 -7.06
N ALA A 81 2.50 -6.33 -6.49
CA ALA A 81 3.79 -6.34 -7.20
C ALA A 81 3.81 -7.34 -8.36
N GLU A 82 3.10 -8.47 -8.26
CA GLU A 82 2.94 -9.44 -9.37
C GLU A 82 2.11 -8.85 -10.51
N ILE A 83 1.00 -8.15 -10.22
CA ILE A 83 0.20 -7.43 -11.24
C ILE A 83 1.10 -6.51 -12.05
N ILE A 84 1.86 -5.64 -11.38
CA ILE A 84 2.77 -4.71 -12.06
C ILE A 84 3.89 -5.43 -12.82
N THR A 85 4.41 -6.52 -12.28
CA THR A 85 5.43 -7.33 -12.98
C THR A 85 4.91 -7.88 -14.29
N ASN A 86 3.73 -8.48 -14.28
CA ASN A 86 3.10 -9.05 -15.47
C ASN A 86 2.83 -7.97 -16.52
N LEU A 87 2.35 -6.81 -16.07
CA LEU A 87 2.13 -5.65 -16.93
C LEU A 87 3.41 -5.21 -17.66
N LEU A 88 4.49 -5.00 -16.89
CA LEU A 88 5.78 -4.56 -17.46
C LEU A 88 6.41 -5.61 -18.39
N HIS A 89 6.21 -6.91 -18.12
CA HIS A 89 6.68 -7.97 -19.04
C HIS A 89 5.91 -7.97 -20.35
N THR A 90 4.58 -7.82 -20.32
CA THR A 90 3.75 -7.76 -21.53
C THR A 90 4.15 -6.58 -22.43
N GLU A 91 4.49 -5.44 -21.85
CA GLU A 91 4.98 -4.28 -22.61
C GLU A 91 6.37 -4.50 -23.24
N GLN A 92 7.25 -5.25 -22.57
CA GLN A 92 8.58 -5.58 -23.11
C GLN A 92 8.49 -6.55 -24.30
N GLU A 93 7.52 -7.48 -24.29
CA GLU A 93 7.29 -8.42 -25.38
C GLU A 93 6.63 -7.74 -26.61
N HIS A 94 5.87 -6.66 -26.39
CA HIS A 94 5.18 -5.88 -27.42
C HIS A 94 5.47 -4.39 -27.26
N PRO A 95 6.74 -3.94 -27.50
CA PRO A 95 7.09 -2.54 -27.32
C PRO A 95 6.31 -1.65 -28.30
N ALA A 96 5.67 -0.60 -27.77
CA ALA A 96 5.10 0.44 -28.62
C ALA A 96 6.22 1.11 -29.44
N GLN A 97 5.91 1.59 -30.65
CA GLN A 97 6.88 2.07 -31.64
C GLN A 97 7.81 3.22 -31.15
N ASP A 98 7.51 3.85 -30.02
CA ASP A 98 8.26 4.96 -29.43
C ASP A 98 8.88 4.64 -28.04
N SER A 99 8.97 3.34 -27.65
CA SER A 99 9.58 3.01 -26.35
C SER A 99 11.10 3.16 -26.40
N THR A 100 11.63 4.13 -25.68
CA THR A 100 13.07 4.21 -25.35
C THR A 100 13.46 2.97 -24.53
N PRO A 101 14.69 2.41 -24.75
CA PRO A 101 15.13 1.24 -23.99
C PRO A 101 15.13 1.55 -22.48
N ALA A 102 14.62 0.61 -21.72
CA ALA A 102 14.39 0.71 -20.28
C ALA A 102 15.56 1.28 -19.49
N SER A 103 15.49 2.57 -19.15
CA SER A 103 15.99 3.00 -17.87
C SER A 103 15.17 2.26 -16.80
N ALA A 104 15.80 1.83 -15.73
CA ALA A 104 15.09 1.22 -14.62
C ALA A 104 13.89 2.12 -14.23
N GLY A 105 12.65 1.67 -14.54
CA GLY A 105 11.44 2.49 -14.51
C GLY A 105 11.21 3.28 -13.23
N THR A 106 10.25 4.18 -13.23
CA THR A 106 9.92 5.09 -12.12
C THR A 106 8.55 4.80 -11.53
N PHE A 107 8.43 4.89 -10.21
CA PHE A 107 7.22 4.57 -9.47
C PHE A 107 6.91 5.65 -8.42
N THR A 108 5.62 5.95 -8.22
CA THR A 108 5.18 6.82 -7.12
C THR A 108 4.01 6.19 -6.39
N ASP A 109 4.16 6.03 -5.07
CA ASP A 109 3.07 5.75 -4.15
C ASP A 109 2.56 7.08 -3.58
N LEU A 110 1.34 7.49 -3.95
CA LEU A 110 0.74 8.76 -3.54
C LEU A 110 0.10 8.72 -2.15
N THR A 111 0.01 7.54 -1.52
CA THR A 111 -0.71 7.33 -0.26
C THR A 111 0.06 6.37 0.65
N GLY A 112 1.31 6.66 0.87
CA GLY A 112 2.32 5.76 1.41
C GLY A 112 1.99 5.00 2.70
N GLY A 113 1.28 5.61 3.65
CA GLY A 113 0.88 4.97 4.90
C GLY A 113 2.06 4.38 5.66
N PHE A 114 1.96 3.12 6.09
CA PHE A 114 3.09 2.43 6.73
C PHE A 114 4.20 2.02 5.74
N GLY A 115 3.96 2.13 4.43
CA GLY A 115 4.97 1.88 3.39
C GLY A 115 5.04 0.44 2.88
N ILE A 116 4.11 -0.44 3.25
CA ILE A 116 4.13 -1.85 2.84
C ILE A 116 3.95 -1.98 1.32
N ASP A 117 2.90 -1.37 0.77
CA ASP A 117 2.63 -1.42 -0.67
C ASP A 117 3.79 -0.78 -1.45
N CYS A 118 4.26 0.39 -1.02
CA CYS A 118 5.43 1.06 -1.62
C CYS A 118 6.67 0.15 -1.65
N ALA A 119 6.99 -0.53 -0.53
CA ALA A 119 8.16 -1.38 -0.43
C ALA A 119 8.13 -2.56 -1.43
N TYR A 120 6.97 -3.22 -1.58
CA TYR A 120 6.84 -4.36 -2.49
C TYR A 120 6.76 -3.93 -3.96
N LEU A 121 5.97 -2.92 -4.29
CA LEU A 121 5.79 -2.40 -5.64
C LEU A 121 7.10 -1.79 -6.20
N SER A 122 7.81 -1.00 -5.38
CA SER A 122 9.04 -0.33 -5.79
C SER A 122 10.16 -1.29 -6.23
N SER A 123 10.12 -2.55 -5.80
CA SER A 123 11.12 -3.58 -6.17
C SER A 123 11.22 -3.84 -7.68
N ARG A 124 10.26 -3.34 -8.46
CA ARG A 124 10.21 -3.48 -9.92
C ARG A 124 10.75 -2.25 -10.66
N PHE A 125 11.15 -1.23 -9.92
CA PHE A 125 11.55 0.07 -10.46
C PHE A 125 12.95 0.46 -9.96
N GLY A 126 13.67 1.24 -10.76
CA GLY A 126 14.99 1.74 -10.37
C GLY A 126 14.92 2.91 -9.41
N HIS A 127 13.82 3.65 -9.43
CA HIS A 127 13.55 4.76 -8.52
C HIS A 127 12.08 4.77 -8.12
N ALA A 128 11.83 5.04 -6.84
CA ALA A 128 10.48 5.15 -6.30
C ALA A 128 10.35 6.39 -5.41
N THR A 129 9.15 6.97 -5.41
CA THR A 129 8.77 8.05 -4.49
C THR A 129 7.62 7.58 -3.62
N TYR A 130 7.81 7.65 -2.32
CA TYR A 130 6.78 7.45 -1.30
C TYR A 130 6.27 8.81 -0.86
N VAL A 131 4.97 9.05 -0.99
CA VAL A 131 4.30 10.31 -0.61
C VAL A 131 3.31 10.06 0.51
N GLU A 132 3.42 10.82 1.60
CA GLU A 132 2.55 10.70 2.76
C GLU A 132 2.37 12.06 3.44
N ARG A 133 1.14 12.37 3.87
CA ARG A 133 0.79 13.63 4.52
C ARG A 133 1.10 13.68 6.02
N GLN A 134 1.26 12.52 6.66
CA GLN A 134 1.56 12.43 8.08
C GLN A 134 3.08 12.37 8.30
N GLU A 135 3.63 13.42 8.87
CA GLU A 135 5.08 13.54 9.13
C GLU A 135 5.63 12.34 9.91
N THR A 136 4.87 11.85 10.90
CA THR A 136 5.29 10.69 11.70
C THR A 136 5.47 9.43 10.85
N LEU A 137 4.58 9.19 9.88
CA LEU A 137 4.71 8.05 8.96
C LEU A 137 5.88 8.24 7.99
N CYS A 138 6.11 9.47 7.52
CA CYS A 138 7.31 9.79 6.72
C CYS A 138 8.61 9.52 7.48
N GLN A 139 8.69 9.88 8.77
CA GLN A 139 9.85 9.61 9.61
C GLN A 139 10.08 8.11 9.81
N ILE A 140 9.01 7.33 10.01
CA ILE A 140 9.08 5.87 10.12
C ILE A 140 9.52 5.25 8.79
N ALA A 141 8.95 5.66 7.66
CA ALA A 141 9.32 5.19 6.34
C ALA A 141 10.79 5.50 6.00
N ALA A 142 11.24 6.72 6.29
CA ALA A 142 12.63 7.16 6.08
C ALA A 142 13.64 6.35 6.93
N HIS A 143 13.22 5.81 8.07
CA HIS A 143 14.01 4.87 8.86
C HIS A 143 13.93 3.45 8.29
N ASN A 144 12.72 2.95 8.02
CA ASN A 144 12.49 1.54 7.68
C ASN A 144 13.02 1.16 6.29
N PHE A 145 12.88 2.01 5.27
CA PHE A 145 13.31 1.67 3.91
C PHE A 145 14.81 1.38 3.82
N PRO A 146 15.73 2.20 4.36
CA PRO A 146 17.16 1.84 4.40
C PRO A 146 17.44 0.56 5.19
N VAL A 147 16.76 0.34 6.32
CA VAL A 147 16.88 -0.86 7.16
C VAL A 147 16.48 -2.12 6.38
N LEU A 148 15.56 -2.00 5.42
CA LEU A 148 15.11 -3.07 4.52
C LEU A 148 15.95 -3.15 3.23
N GLY A 149 16.97 -2.30 3.06
CA GLY A 149 17.79 -2.24 1.85
C GLY A 149 17.13 -1.53 0.66
N LEU A 150 16.01 -0.83 0.88
CA LEU A 150 15.21 -0.14 -0.14
C LEU A 150 15.72 1.30 -0.37
N ASN A 151 17.01 1.46 -0.67
CA ASN A 151 17.65 2.76 -0.80
C ASN A 151 17.23 3.56 -2.06
N HIS A 152 16.51 2.94 -2.98
CA HIS A 152 15.98 3.56 -4.20
C HIS A 152 14.63 4.28 -3.96
N ILE A 153 14.08 4.23 -2.74
CA ILE A 153 12.84 4.91 -2.38
C ILE A 153 13.16 6.26 -1.74
N SER A 154 12.66 7.33 -2.33
CA SER A 154 12.69 8.68 -1.76
C SER A 154 11.40 8.95 -0.97
N VAL A 155 11.51 9.49 0.25
CA VAL A 155 10.36 9.84 1.09
C VAL A 155 10.02 11.31 0.89
N CYS A 156 8.75 11.60 0.55
CA CYS A 156 8.21 12.93 0.35
C CYS A 156 7.06 13.18 1.35
N HIS A 157 7.22 14.16 2.22
CA HIS A 157 6.15 14.63 3.11
C HIS A 157 5.30 15.65 2.37
N ALA A 158 4.17 15.23 1.79
CA ALA A 158 3.29 16.08 1.00
C ALA A 158 1.84 15.55 0.99
N ASP A 159 0.92 16.42 0.62
CA ASP A 159 -0.42 16.01 0.21
C ASP A 159 -0.36 15.32 -1.16
N SER A 160 -1.10 14.23 -1.33
CA SER A 160 -1.11 13.39 -2.54
C SER A 160 -1.52 14.16 -3.80
N VAL A 161 -2.54 15.02 -3.70
CA VAL A 161 -3.05 15.79 -4.86
C VAL A 161 -2.08 16.90 -5.24
N CYS A 162 -1.53 17.61 -4.25
CA CYS A 162 -0.51 18.64 -4.48
C CYS A 162 0.72 18.02 -5.14
N HIS A 163 1.21 16.88 -4.62
CA HIS A 163 2.36 16.19 -5.21
C HIS A 163 2.06 15.72 -6.64
N LEU A 164 0.89 15.12 -6.88
CA LEU A 164 0.46 14.67 -8.21
C LEU A 164 0.45 15.81 -9.24
N GLN A 165 0.05 17.00 -8.85
CA GLN A 165 0.03 18.18 -9.74
C GLN A 165 1.44 18.60 -10.15
N GLU A 166 2.41 18.54 -9.24
CA GLU A 166 3.76 19.09 -9.40
C GLU A 166 4.77 18.05 -9.92
N MET A 167 4.56 16.75 -9.66
CA MET A 167 5.51 15.71 -10.03
C MET A 167 5.72 15.57 -11.53
N GLU A 168 6.90 15.13 -11.95
CA GLU A 168 7.16 14.70 -13.32
C GLU A 168 6.43 13.38 -13.62
N PRO A 169 6.12 13.09 -14.90
CA PRO A 169 5.53 11.81 -15.29
C PRO A 169 6.39 10.61 -14.90
N VAL A 170 5.74 9.52 -14.48
CA VAL A 170 6.35 8.26 -14.07
C VAL A 170 5.76 7.07 -14.85
N ASP A 171 6.36 5.89 -14.72
CA ASP A 171 5.83 4.71 -15.40
C ASP A 171 4.60 4.15 -14.68
N CYS A 172 4.59 4.17 -13.34
CA CYS A 172 3.48 3.66 -12.56
C CYS A 172 3.19 4.51 -11.32
N ILE A 173 1.91 4.72 -11.05
CA ILE A 173 1.40 5.30 -9.79
C ILE A 173 0.60 4.24 -9.05
N PHE A 174 0.79 4.16 -7.72
CA PHE A 174 -0.11 3.49 -6.78
C PHE A 174 -0.84 4.52 -5.94
N ILE A 175 -2.13 4.26 -5.66
CA ILE A 175 -2.95 5.12 -4.81
C ILE A 175 -4.01 4.31 -4.06
N ASP A 176 -4.07 4.50 -2.73
CA ASP A 176 -5.04 3.89 -1.79
C ASP A 176 -5.83 5.01 -1.11
N PRO A 177 -6.90 5.54 -1.76
CA PRO A 177 -7.65 6.64 -1.21
C PRO A 177 -8.39 6.23 0.06
N ALA A 178 -8.32 7.08 1.09
CA ALA A 178 -9.07 6.89 2.31
C ALA A 178 -10.57 7.13 2.09
N ARG A 179 -11.42 6.50 2.91
CA ARG A 179 -12.84 6.85 2.94
C ARG A 179 -13.02 8.21 3.61
N ARG A 180 -13.91 9.05 3.07
CA ARG A 180 -14.32 10.29 3.75
C ARG A 180 -15.16 9.94 4.98
N ASP A 181 -14.65 10.22 6.17
CA ASP A 181 -15.37 10.04 7.45
C ASP A 181 -16.37 11.17 7.70
N GLY A 182 -17.25 11.47 6.74
CA GLY A 182 -18.27 12.47 6.85
C GLY A 182 -19.69 11.88 6.94
N HIS A 183 -20.21 11.69 8.14
CA HIS A 183 -21.63 11.35 8.44
C HIS A 183 -22.07 9.89 8.43
N GLY A 184 -21.25 8.90 8.83
CA GLY A 184 -21.75 7.57 9.20
C GLY A 184 -22.52 6.79 8.11
N GLY A 185 -22.47 7.25 6.85
CA GLY A 185 -23.05 6.58 5.69
C GLY A 185 -22.12 5.46 5.20
N LYS A 186 -22.69 4.43 4.60
CA LYS A 186 -21.91 3.42 3.88
C LYS A 186 -21.33 4.09 2.65
N THR A 187 -19.99 4.23 2.57
CA THR A 187 -19.28 4.63 1.35
C THR A 187 -19.46 3.52 0.32
N VAL A 188 -20.16 3.80 -0.76
CA VAL A 188 -20.48 2.83 -1.81
C VAL A 188 -19.88 3.27 -3.14
N ALA A 189 -19.68 4.58 -3.35
CA ALA A 189 -19.18 5.16 -4.58
C ALA A 189 -17.70 5.57 -4.47
N ILE A 190 -16.99 5.54 -5.59
CA ILE A 190 -15.57 5.94 -5.66
C ILE A 190 -15.38 7.44 -5.40
N GLY A 191 -16.37 8.27 -5.72
CA GLY A 191 -16.37 9.71 -5.42
C GLY A 191 -16.46 10.04 -3.93
N ASP A 192 -16.79 9.07 -3.06
CA ASP A 192 -16.79 9.22 -1.60
C ASP A 192 -15.39 9.02 -0.99
N CYS A 193 -14.38 8.72 -1.81
CA CYS A 193 -13.00 8.56 -1.39
C CYS A 193 -12.23 9.89 -1.34
N GLU A 194 -11.15 9.93 -0.59
CA GLU A 194 -10.22 11.06 -0.52
C GLU A 194 -8.77 10.55 -0.70
N PRO A 195 -8.12 10.96 -1.81
CA PRO A 195 -8.63 11.82 -2.88
C PRO A 195 -9.71 11.14 -3.75
N ASP A 196 -10.53 11.96 -4.43
CA ASP A 196 -11.54 11.51 -5.37
C ASP A 196 -10.89 11.05 -6.68
N ILE A 197 -10.83 9.73 -6.86
CA ILE A 197 -10.12 9.10 -7.99
C ILE A 197 -10.84 9.42 -9.31
N ALA A 198 -12.17 9.46 -9.34
CA ALA A 198 -12.91 9.76 -10.58
C ALA A 198 -12.63 11.19 -11.07
N ALA A 199 -12.52 12.14 -10.16
CA ALA A 199 -12.14 13.51 -10.50
C ALA A 199 -10.66 13.64 -10.92
N LEU A 200 -9.79 12.74 -10.46
CA LEU A 200 -8.35 12.76 -10.72
C LEU A 200 -7.91 11.86 -11.86
N GLU A 201 -8.77 11.01 -12.42
CA GLU A 201 -8.43 9.97 -13.41
C GLU A 201 -7.59 10.51 -14.56
N GLU A 202 -8.03 11.61 -15.18
CA GLU A 202 -7.29 12.22 -16.29
C GLU A 202 -5.93 12.77 -15.87
N LEU A 203 -5.83 13.35 -14.67
CA LEU A 203 -4.54 13.84 -14.16
C LEU A 203 -3.58 12.70 -13.85
N LEU A 204 -4.06 11.64 -13.21
CA LEU A 204 -3.29 10.43 -12.93
C LEU A 204 -2.72 9.83 -14.21
N LEU A 205 -3.54 9.69 -15.27
CA LEU A 205 -3.12 9.13 -16.56
C LEU A 205 -2.25 10.08 -17.40
N ARG A 206 -2.29 11.39 -17.15
CA ARG A 206 -1.26 12.31 -17.70
C ARG A 206 0.09 12.16 -17.02
N LYS A 207 0.10 11.75 -15.75
CA LYS A 207 1.31 11.63 -14.92
C LYS A 207 1.87 10.22 -14.86
N ALA A 208 1.11 9.20 -15.28
CA ALA A 208 1.62 7.82 -15.34
C ALA A 208 1.03 7.05 -16.52
N ARG A 209 1.80 6.07 -17.03
CA ARG A 209 1.30 5.10 -18.02
C ARG A 209 0.27 4.18 -17.39
N HIS A 210 0.53 3.76 -16.15
CA HIS A 210 -0.31 2.85 -15.39
C HIS A 210 -0.60 3.41 -14.02
N VAL A 211 -1.84 3.20 -13.58
CA VAL A 211 -2.26 3.57 -12.22
C VAL A 211 -2.91 2.38 -11.56
N LEU A 212 -2.35 1.89 -10.47
CA LEU A 212 -2.94 0.86 -9.64
C LEU A 212 -3.69 1.53 -8.48
N VAL A 213 -5.01 1.45 -8.51
CA VAL A 213 -5.90 2.00 -7.48
C VAL A 213 -6.32 0.88 -6.54
N LYS A 214 -6.07 1.02 -5.24
CA LYS A 214 -6.57 0.13 -4.21
C LYS A 214 -7.83 0.74 -3.58
N LEU A 215 -8.88 -0.04 -3.47
CA LEU A 215 -10.17 0.38 -2.94
C LEU A 215 -10.61 -0.54 -1.81
N SER A 216 -11.43 0.01 -0.91
CA SER A 216 -12.08 -0.77 0.14
C SER A 216 -12.97 -1.87 -0.46
N PRO A 217 -13.00 -3.10 0.13
CA PRO A 217 -13.90 -4.16 -0.32
C PRO A 217 -15.39 -3.85 -0.15
N MET A 218 -15.72 -2.73 0.51
CA MET A 218 -17.11 -2.27 0.68
C MET A 218 -17.62 -1.42 -0.49
N LEU A 219 -16.74 -1.03 -1.43
CA LEU A 219 -17.14 -0.28 -2.61
C LEU A 219 -17.86 -1.19 -3.62
N ASP A 220 -18.84 -0.61 -4.31
CA ASP A 220 -19.53 -1.29 -5.40
C ASP A 220 -18.65 -1.27 -6.65
N LEU A 221 -18.16 -2.45 -7.03
CA LEU A 221 -17.29 -2.60 -8.21
C LEU A 221 -18.01 -2.15 -9.49
N THR A 222 -19.31 -2.41 -9.61
CA THR A 222 -20.09 -2.01 -10.79
C THR A 222 -20.13 -0.50 -10.94
N LEU A 223 -20.37 0.21 -9.84
CA LEU A 223 -20.35 1.68 -9.85
C LEU A 223 -18.95 2.19 -10.17
N ALA A 224 -17.90 1.64 -9.55
CA ALA A 224 -16.52 2.06 -9.82
C ALA A 224 -16.13 1.88 -11.29
N LEU A 225 -16.51 0.75 -11.92
CA LEU A 225 -16.24 0.49 -13.34
C LEU A 225 -17.06 1.38 -14.30
N ASN A 226 -18.20 1.91 -13.84
CA ASN A 226 -18.97 2.87 -14.62
C ASN A 226 -18.47 4.32 -14.47
N ASP A 227 -17.92 4.65 -13.30
CA ASP A 227 -17.43 6.00 -12.99
C ASP A 227 -16.03 6.25 -13.58
N LEU A 228 -15.21 5.22 -13.76
CA LEU A 228 -13.87 5.29 -14.34
C LEU A 228 -13.87 4.80 -15.79
N LYS A 229 -13.21 5.56 -16.68
CA LYS A 229 -13.23 5.30 -18.14
C LYS A 229 -12.07 4.47 -18.65
N HIS A 230 -10.98 4.40 -17.90
CA HIS A 230 -9.71 3.84 -18.37
C HIS A 230 -9.29 2.59 -17.61
N VAL A 231 -10.24 1.91 -16.96
CA VAL A 231 -9.96 0.64 -16.28
C VAL A 231 -9.65 -0.43 -17.30
N ARG A 232 -8.54 -1.16 -17.11
CA ARG A 232 -8.07 -2.27 -17.95
C ARG A 232 -8.36 -3.62 -17.33
N GLU A 233 -8.19 -3.71 -16.01
CA GLU A 233 -8.40 -4.91 -15.23
C GLU A 233 -8.93 -4.55 -13.84
N ALA A 234 -9.71 -5.46 -13.25
CA ALA A 234 -10.17 -5.36 -11.87
C ALA A 234 -9.80 -6.63 -11.11
N HIS A 235 -9.38 -6.48 -9.84
CA HIS A 235 -9.01 -7.62 -9.00
C HIS A 235 -9.79 -7.57 -7.69
N ILE A 236 -10.43 -8.68 -7.32
CA ILE A 236 -11.06 -8.90 -6.03
C ILE A 236 -10.14 -9.79 -5.23
N VAL A 237 -9.51 -9.22 -4.19
CA VAL A 237 -8.46 -9.90 -3.42
C VAL A 237 -8.98 -10.29 -2.06
N SER A 238 -8.93 -11.59 -1.75
CA SER A 238 -9.37 -12.20 -0.51
C SER A 238 -8.22 -12.88 0.23
N VAL A 239 -8.28 -12.89 1.55
CA VAL A 239 -7.38 -13.65 2.43
C VAL A 239 -8.23 -14.44 3.40
N GLY A 240 -8.05 -15.76 3.45
CA GLY A 240 -8.84 -16.63 4.32
C GLY A 240 -10.35 -16.57 4.04
N ASN A 241 -10.75 -16.47 2.77
CA ASN A 241 -12.15 -16.33 2.31
C ASN A 241 -12.84 -15.01 2.70
N GLU A 242 -12.08 -13.99 3.10
CA GLU A 242 -12.60 -12.66 3.38
C GLU A 242 -12.03 -11.67 2.35
N CYS A 243 -12.91 -10.94 1.64
CA CYS A 243 -12.47 -9.90 0.71
C CYS A 243 -11.79 -8.78 1.48
N LYS A 244 -10.54 -8.47 1.12
CA LYS A 244 -9.71 -7.48 1.81
C LYS A 244 -9.58 -6.19 1.02
N GLU A 245 -9.50 -6.28 -0.31
CA GLU A 245 -9.29 -5.12 -1.17
C GLU A 245 -9.83 -5.37 -2.58
N LEU A 246 -10.24 -4.29 -3.24
CA LEU A 246 -10.47 -4.23 -4.67
C LEU A 246 -9.31 -3.46 -5.29
N LEU A 247 -8.78 -3.96 -6.43
CA LEU A 247 -7.74 -3.27 -7.16
C LEU A 247 -8.28 -2.97 -8.57
N LEU A 248 -8.04 -1.76 -9.05
CA LEU A 248 -8.33 -1.36 -10.42
C LEU A 248 -7.03 -0.93 -11.08
N LEU A 249 -6.70 -1.56 -12.21
CA LEU A 249 -5.58 -1.15 -13.05
C LEU A 249 -6.10 -0.23 -14.14
N LEU A 250 -5.64 1.02 -14.13
CA LEU A 250 -5.94 2.00 -15.18
C LEU A 250 -4.73 2.13 -16.10
N GLY A 251 -4.99 2.37 -17.39
CA GLY A 251 -3.96 2.57 -18.41
C GLY A 251 -4.36 3.63 -19.43
N GLN A 252 -3.35 4.24 -20.06
CA GLN A 252 -3.56 5.21 -21.15
C GLN A 252 -4.21 4.57 -22.38
N GLY A 253 -4.83 5.39 -23.25
CA GLY A 253 -5.48 4.99 -24.49
C GLY A 253 -7.00 4.85 -24.34
N GLU A 254 -7.66 4.26 -25.37
CA GLU A 254 -9.10 4.08 -25.34
C GLU A 254 -9.54 3.15 -24.19
N GLY A 255 -10.62 3.51 -23.52
CA GLY A 255 -11.19 2.69 -22.43
C GLY A 255 -11.71 1.34 -22.96
N VAL A 256 -11.73 0.34 -22.09
CA VAL A 256 -12.41 -0.93 -22.33
C VAL A 256 -13.86 -0.76 -21.88
N PRO A 257 -14.87 -1.22 -22.66
CA PRO A 257 -16.25 -1.22 -22.16
C PRO A 257 -16.37 -1.94 -20.84
N ALA A 258 -17.16 -1.42 -19.89
CA ALA A 258 -17.25 -1.95 -18.53
C ALA A 258 -17.60 -3.45 -18.49
N ASP A 259 -18.36 -3.94 -19.48
CA ASP A 259 -18.76 -5.36 -19.58
C ASP A 259 -17.64 -6.27 -20.12
N ASP A 260 -16.60 -5.71 -20.73
CA ASP A 260 -15.45 -6.44 -21.30
C ASP A 260 -14.22 -6.39 -20.38
N ILE A 261 -14.28 -5.68 -19.25
CA ILE A 261 -13.16 -5.57 -18.30
C ILE A 261 -12.95 -6.92 -17.61
N PRO A 262 -11.75 -7.54 -17.71
CA PRO A 262 -11.47 -8.79 -17.02
C PRO A 262 -11.47 -8.58 -15.51
N ILE A 263 -12.14 -9.48 -14.79
CA ILE A 263 -12.22 -9.48 -13.32
C ILE A 263 -11.48 -10.70 -12.79
N HIS A 264 -10.42 -10.46 -12.05
CA HIS A 264 -9.58 -11.47 -11.40
C HIS A 264 -10.01 -11.64 -9.94
N CYS A 265 -10.52 -12.80 -9.57
CA CYS A 265 -10.81 -13.15 -8.19
C CYS A 265 -9.68 -14.01 -7.64
N VAL A 266 -9.03 -13.53 -6.58
CA VAL A 266 -7.88 -14.21 -5.99
C VAL A 266 -8.10 -14.38 -4.48
N ASN A 267 -7.83 -15.59 -3.97
CA ASN A 267 -8.01 -15.91 -2.56
C ASN A 267 -6.76 -16.62 -1.99
N PHE A 268 -6.13 -15.99 -1.01
CA PHE A 268 -5.00 -16.53 -0.27
C PHE A 268 -5.50 -17.33 0.93
N THR A 269 -5.49 -18.66 0.83
CA THR A 269 -6.02 -19.59 1.86
C THR A 269 -4.95 -20.24 2.73
N GLY A 270 -3.68 -19.78 2.63
CA GLY A 270 -2.55 -20.35 3.37
C GLY A 270 -1.94 -21.61 2.72
N VAL A 271 -2.46 -22.06 1.57
CA VAL A 271 -1.82 -23.05 0.70
C VAL A 271 -0.78 -22.38 -0.21
N PRO A 272 0.23 -23.14 -0.73
CA PRO A 272 1.34 -22.55 -1.48
C PRO A 272 0.97 -21.69 -2.68
N ALA A 273 -0.16 -21.98 -3.35
CA ALA A 273 -0.66 -21.19 -4.46
C ALA A 273 -2.04 -20.60 -4.12
N PRO A 274 -2.30 -19.33 -4.45
CA PRO A 274 -3.62 -18.75 -4.28
C PRO A 274 -4.63 -19.42 -5.22
N GLN A 275 -5.87 -19.48 -4.77
CA GLN A 275 -6.99 -19.84 -5.65
C GLN A 275 -7.30 -18.64 -6.54
N ALA A 276 -7.26 -18.81 -7.85
CA ALA A 276 -7.52 -17.75 -8.80
C ALA A 276 -8.62 -18.15 -9.82
N LEU A 277 -9.49 -17.23 -10.13
CA LEU A 277 -10.51 -17.33 -11.16
C LEU A 277 -10.57 -16.00 -11.91
N VAL A 278 -10.62 -16.06 -13.24
CA VAL A 278 -10.76 -14.89 -14.11
C VAL A 278 -12.03 -15.03 -14.94
N PHE A 279 -12.81 -13.98 -15.01
CA PHE A 279 -14.00 -13.92 -15.88
C PHE A 279 -14.19 -12.50 -16.44
N ALA A 280 -14.79 -12.40 -17.62
CA ALA A 280 -15.38 -11.15 -18.10
C ALA A 280 -16.78 -11.03 -17.50
N ARG A 281 -17.23 -9.80 -17.33
CA ARG A 281 -18.55 -9.49 -16.78
C ARG A 281 -19.67 -9.77 -17.78
#